data_7fe14f752053a7af713d68068588e558
#
_entry.id   7fe14f752053a7af713d68068588e558
#
_cell.length_a   1.000
_cell.length_b   1.000
_cell.length_c   1.000
_cell.angle_alpha   90.00
_cell.angle_beta   90.00
_cell.angle_gamma   90.00
#
_symmetry.space_group_name_H-M   'P 1'
#
loop_
_entity.id
_entity.type
_entity.pdbx_description
1 polymer ?
#
loop_
_entity_poly.entity_id
_entity_poly.type
_entity_poly.pdbx_seq_one_letter_code
_entity_poly.pdbx_strand_id
1 'polypeptide(L)'
;MEKLTIEQITELQKEYGLTSAQSLMNSGQIWGFEGSVGRAASNALEAGLLYLPEERTRDYYGTTIPARGDLKDGTKGTLGNAERFWGLVEDGDEGATEFAEEFRNFMNFGYIGTE
;
A
#
# COMPACT_ATOMS: atom_id res chain seq x y z
N MET A 1 13.01 12.95 14.98
CA MET A 1 11.68 12.72 14.43
C MET A 1 11.23 11.30 14.73
N GLU A 2 10.05 11.18 15.28
CA GLU A 2 9.54 9.87 15.67
C GLU A 2 9.04 9.09 14.47
N LYS A 3 9.31 7.80 14.50
CA LYS A 3 8.77 6.91 13.48
C LYS A 3 7.30 6.64 13.75
N LEU A 4 6.55 6.53 12.69
CA LEU A 4 5.16 6.14 12.81
C LEU A 4 5.06 4.65 13.15
N THR A 5 4.15 4.31 14.03
CA THR A 5 3.86 2.92 14.30
C THR A 5 2.91 2.38 13.23
N ILE A 6 2.80 1.05 13.17
CA ILE A 6 1.89 0.44 12.21
C ILE A 6 0.45 0.86 12.50
N GLU A 7 0.12 1.08 13.77
CA GLU A 7 -1.23 1.57 14.13
C GLU A 7 -1.47 2.97 13.59
N GLN A 8 -0.46 3.83 13.68
CA GLN A 8 -0.60 5.18 13.16
C GLN A 8 -0.73 5.17 11.63
N ILE A 9 0.05 4.31 10.96
CA ILE A 9 -0.07 4.17 9.51
C ILE A 9 -1.46 3.69 9.15
N THR A 10 -1.99 2.72 9.90
CA THR A 10 -3.33 2.19 9.65
C THR A 10 -4.38 3.28 9.77
N GLU A 11 -4.26 4.15 10.78
CA GLU A 11 -5.20 5.24 10.93
C GLU A 11 -5.13 6.22 9.77
N LEU A 12 -3.93 6.51 9.30
CA LEU A 12 -3.77 7.38 8.14
C LEU A 12 -4.35 6.76 6.88
N GLN A 13 -4.09 5.46 6.69
CA GLN A 13 -4.70 4.76 5.56
C GLN A 13 -6.21 4.82 5.63
N LYS A 14 -6.76 4.69 6.83
CA LYS A 14 -8.20 4.76 7.03
C LYS A 14 -8.75 6.13 6.65
N GLU A 15 -8.05 7.18 7.04
CA GLU A 15 -8.47 8.54 6.71
C GLU A 15 -8.52 8.77 5.21
N TYR A 16 -7.63 8.11 4.48
CA TYR A 16 -7.57 8.27 3.03
C TYR A 16 -8.38 7.22 2.28
N GLY A 17 -9.14 6.38 3.02
CA GLY A 17 -9.99 5.40 2.37
C GLY A 17 -9.24 4.23 1.76
N LEU A 18 -8.11 3.85 2.36
CA LEU A 18 -7.23 2.84 1.79
C LEU A 18 -7.25 1.52 2.55
N THR A 19 -8.11 1.39 3.55
CA THR A 19 -8.15 0.17 4.37
C THR A 19 -8.42 -1.07 3.52
N SER A 20 -9.37 -0.97 2.58
CA SER A 20 -9.70 -2.10 1.72
C SER A 20 -8.53 -2.50 0.84
N ALA A 21 -7.82 -1.51 0.29
CA ALA A 21 -6.68 -1.80 -0.57
C ALA A 21 -5.58 -2.51 0.21
N GLN A 22 -5.30 -2.05 1.43
CA GLN A 22 -4.28 -2.70 2.26
C GLN A 22 -4.71 -4.11 2.63
N SER A 23 -6.00 -4.32 2.89
CA SER A 23 -6.54 -5.63 3.21
C SER A 23 -6.39 -6.59 2.03
N LEU A 24 -6.67 -6.11 0.82
CA LEU A 24 -6.50 -6.93 -0.39
C LEU A 24 -5.02 -7.24 -0.62
N MET A 25 -4.14 -6.30 -0.29
CA MET A 25 -2.71 -6.55 -0.36
C MET A 25 -2.29 -7.64 0.61
N ASN A 26 -2.81 -7.58 1.85
CA ASN A 26 -2.42 -8.53 2.89
C ASN A 26 -2.86 -9.95 2.56
N SER A 27 -3.98 -10.11 1.88
CA SER A 27 -4.49 -11.43 1.50
C SER A 27 -3.92 -11.91 0.17
N GLY A 28 -3.27 -11.03 -0.58
CA GLY A 28 -2.78 -11.35 -1.91
C GLY A 28 -3.83 -11.22 -2.99
N GLN A 29 -5.08 -10.95 -2.62
CA GLN A 29 -6.16 -10.86 -3.60
C GLN A 29 -5.95 -9.75 -4.62
N ILE A 30 -5.23 -8.69 -4.21
CA ILE A 30 -5.02 -7.55 -5.09
C ILE A 30 -4.31 -7.96 -6.39
N TRP A 31 -3.52 -9.02 -6.34
CA TRP A 31 -2.76 -9.48 -7.50
C TRP A 31 -3.61 -10.28 -8.50
N GLY A 32 -4.86 -10.59 -8.12
CA GLY A 32 -5.78 -11.31 -8.99
C GLY A 32 -6.65 -10.41 -9.84
N PHE A 33 -6.56 -9.10 -9.65
CA PHE A 33 -7.31 -8.15 -10.48
C PHE A 33 -6.59 -7.94 -11.80
N GLU A 34 -7.19 -7.15 -12.69
CA GLU A 34 -6.58 -6.90 -13.99
C GLU A 34 -5.22 -6.21 -13.85
N GLY A 35 -4.46 -6.24 -14.94
CA GLY A 35 -3.08 -5.78 -14.91
C GLY A 35 -2.90 -4.34 -14.44
N SER A 36 -3.85 -3.46 -14.75
CA SER A 36 -3.72 -2.07 -14.32
C SER A 36 -3.76 -1.95 -12.79
N VAL A 37 -4.54 -2.81 -12.13
CA VAL A 37 -4.58 -2.83 -10.67
C VAL A 37 -3.26 -3.34 -10.11
N GLY A 38 -2.70 -4.40 -10.72
CA GLY A 38 -1.41 -4.93 -10.29
C GLY A 38 -0.32 -3.89 -10.40
N ARG A 39 -0.32 -3.13 -11.51
CA ARG A 39 0.67 -2.08 -11.67
C ARG A 39 0.49 -0.97 -10.65
N ALA A 40 -0.76 -0.58 -10.39
CA ALA A 40 -1.03 0.44 -9.39
C ALA A 40 -0.60 -0.03 -8.01
N ALA A 41 -0.87 -1.30 -7.68
CA ALA A 41 -0.45 -1.87 -6.40
C ALA A 41 1.06 -1.87 -6.27
N SER A 42 1.77 -2.23 -7.34
CA SER A 42 3.23 -2.23 -7.32
C SER A 42 3.76 -0.81 -7.09
N ASN A 43 3.15 0.18 -7.75
CA ASN A 43 3.55 1.58 -7.57
C ASN A 43 3.26 2.04 -6.15
N ALA A 44 2.16 1.60 -5.57
CA ALA A 44 1.81 1.95 -4.20
C ALA A 44 2.82 1.38 -3.21
N LEU A 45 3.29 0.15 -3.46
CA LEU A 45 4.34 -0.44 -2.63
C LEU A 45 5.64 0.33 -2.75
N GLU A 46 5.97 0.73 -3.97
CA GLU A 46 7.21 1.46 -4.18
C GLU A 46 7.19 2.81 -3.50
N ALA A 47 6.06 3.51 -3.55
CA ALA A 47 5.92 4.82 -2.92
C ALA A 47 5.85 4.72 -1.39
N GLY A 48 5.31 3.62 -0.88
CA GLY A 48 5.11 3.44 0.55
C GLY A 48 3.67 3.65 0.99
N LEU A 49 2.77 3.87 0.05
CA LEU A 49 1.35 4.02 0.35
C LEU A 49 0.79 2.75 0.97
N LEU A 50 1.18 1.62 0.42
CA LEU A 50 0.84 0.30 0.93
C LEU A 50 2.12 -0.42 1.29
N TYR A 51 1.99 -1.48 2.08
CA TYR A 51 3.14 -2.32 2.44
C TYR A 51 2.72 -3.77 2.33
N LEU A 52 3.72 -4.64 2.19
CA LEU A 52 3.49 -6.07 2.05
C LEU A 52 3.09 -6.69 3.39
N PRO A 53 2.36 -7.80 3.36
CA PRO A 53 1.98 -8.49 4.59
C PRO A 53 3.15 -9.23 5.22
N GLU A 54 2.92 -9.77 6.40
CA GLU A 54 3.93 -10.54 7.10
C GLU A 54 4.20 -11.87 6.43
N GLU A 55 3.23 -12.40 5.71
CA GLU A 55 3.37 -13.70 5.05
C GLU A 55 3.45 -13.52 3.55
N ARG A 56 4.15 -14.42 2.89
CA ARG A 56 4.25 -14.41 1.44
C ARG A 56 2.89 -14.70 0.83
N THR A 57 2.64 -14.10 -0.33
CA THR A 57 1.41 -14.33 -1.08
C THR A 57 1.79 -14.75 -2.49
N ARG A 58 0.81 -14.88 -3.36
CA ARG A 58 1.04 -15.27 -4.76
C ARG A 58 0.23 -14.37 -5.67
N ASP A 59 0.77 -14.13 -6.86
CA ASP A 59 0.04 -13.35 -7.84
C ASP A 59 -0.84 -14.28 -8.67
N TYR A 60 -1.50 -13.72 -9.67
CA TYR A 60 -2.42 -14.47 -10.53
C TYR A 60 -1.73 -15.67 -11.20
N TYR A 61 -0.46 -15.53 -11.52
CA TYR A 61 0.29 -16.58 -12.23
C TYR A 61 0.94 -17.56 -11.28
N GLY A 62 0.72 -17.43 -9.98
CA GLY A 62 1.31 -18.32 -9.00
C GLY A 62 2.72 -17.95 -8.58
N THR A 63 3.21 -16.79 -9.05
CA THR A 63 4.54 -16.33 -8.67
C THR A 63 4.50 -15.84 -7.23
N THR A 64 5.49 -16.22 -6.43
CA THR A 64 5.55 -15.82 -5.04
C THR A 64 5.81 -14.33 -4.91
N ILE A 65 4.99 -13.67 -4.10
CA ILE A 65 5.19 -12.28 -3.72
C ILE A 65 5.84 -12.30 -2.35
N PRO A 66 6.97 -11.63 -2.16
CA PRO A 66 7.68 -11.72 -0.88
C PRO A 66 6.89 -11.09 0.27
N ALA A 67 7.20 -11.55 1.47
CA ALA A 67 6.71 -10.90 2.68
C ALA A 67 7.58 -9.68 2.95
N ARG A 68 7.03 -8.72 3.72
CA ARG A 68 7.82 -7.52 3.99
C ARG A 68 9.12 -7.82 4.73
N GLY A 69 9.11 -8.89 5.55
CA GLY A 69 10.32 -9.27 6.28
C GLY A 69 11.39 -9.93 5.43
N ASP A 70 11.06 -10.30 4.19
CA ASP A 70 12.04 -10.89 3.27
C ASP A 70 12.93 -9.82 2.63
N LEU A 71 12.58 -8.55 2.81
CA LEU A 71 13.23 -7.45 2.09
C LEU A 71 13.98 -6.56 3.06
N LYS A 72 14.95 -5.83 2.53
CA LYS A 72 15.70 -4.88 3.33
C LYS A 72 14.79 -3.73 3.73
N ASP A 73 14.72 -3.44 5.02
CA ASP A 73 13.84 -2.39 5.51
C ASP A 73 14.17 -1.05 4.84
N GLY A 74 13.13 -0.29 4.56
CA GLY A 74 13.27 0.97 3.85
C GLY A 74 13.12 0.85 2.34
N THR A 75 13.08 -0.39 1.82
CA THR A 75 12.88 -0.59 0.39
C THR A 75 11.40 -0.85 0.09
N LYS A 76 11.09 -0.98 -1.19
CA LYS A 76 9.72 -1.20 -1.67
C LYS A 76 9.03 -2.30 -0.88
N GLY A 77 7.85 -1.98 -0.37
CA GLY A 77 7.00 -2.97 0.29
C GLY A 77 7.24 -3.15 1.78
N THR A 78 8.23 -2.49 2.35
CA THR A 78 8.55 -2.63 3.78
C THR A 78 7.86 -1.57 4.62
N LEU A 79 7.80 -1.82 5.92
CA LEU A 79 7.22 -0.83 6.84
C LEU A 79 8.04 0.45 6.91
N GLY A 80 9.37 0.34 6.82
CA GLY A 80 10.20 1.54 6.82
C GLY A 80 9.88 2.46 5.68
N ASN A 81 9.60 1.89 4.51
CA ASN A 81 9.20 2.69 3.37
C ASN A 81 7.84 3.34 3.60
N ALA A 82 6.91 2.60 4.21
CA ALA A 82 5.59 3.15 4.52
C ALA A 82 5.68 4.27 5.56
N GLU A 83 6.54 4.11 6.56
CA GLU A 83 6.77 5.15 7.55
C GLU A 83 7.24 6.43 6.88
N ARG A 84 8.14 6.30 5.94
CA ARG A 84 8.65 7.46 5.20
C ARG A 84 7.53 8.16 4.44
N PHE A 85 6.73 7.39 3.70
CA PHE A 85 5.65 7.96 2.90
C PHE A 85 4.61 8.66 3.77
N TRP A 86 4.12 7.96 4.77
CA TRP A 86 3.05 8.52 5.60
C TRP A 86 3.54 9.66 6.48
N GLY A 87 4.83 9.67 6.81
CA GLY A 87 5.44 10.82 7.46
C GLY A 87 5.39 12.05 6.58
N LEU A 88 5.62 11.86 5.27
CA LEU A 88 5.50 12.97 4.32
C LEU A 88 4.07 13.49 4.28
N VAL A 89 3.09 12.59 4.25
CA VAL A 89 1.68 13.00 4.24
C VAL A 89 1.37 13.82 5.48
N GLU A 90 1.81 13.37 6.64
CA GLU A 90 1.56 14.09 7.87
C GLU A 90 2.21 15.47 7.88
N ASP A 91 3.36 15.57 7.24
CA ASP A 91 4.08 16.85 7.15
C ASP A 91 3.51 17.78 6.09
N GLY A 92 2.46 17.34 5.40
CA GLY A 92 1.79 18.18 4.43
C GLY A 92 2.41 18.16 3.04
N ASP A 93 3.23 17.16 2.73
CA ASP A 93 3.82 17.05 1.40
C ASP A 93 2.71 16.86 0.36
N GLU A 94 2.64 17.80 -0.59
CA GLU A 94 1.57 17.78 -1.57
C GLU A 94 1.64 16.59 -2.51
N GLY A 95 2.85 16.22 -2.92
CA GLY A 95 3.02 15.10 -3.82
C GLY A 95 2.55 13.78 -3.21
N ALA A 96 2.90 13.56 -1.94
CA ALA A 96 2.50 12.34 -1.26
C ALA A 96 0.98 12.31 -1.04
N THR A 97 0.42 13.44 -0.62
CA THR A 97 -1.02 13.53 -0.39
C THR A 97 -1.79 13.28 -1.70
N GLU A 98 -1.33 13.91 -2.77
CA GLU A 98 -1.96 13.75 -4.08
C GLU A 98 -1.90 12.32 -4.56
N PHE A 99 -0.76 11.67 -4.36
CA PHE A 99 -0.61 10.28 -4.76
C PHE A 99 -1.59 9.38 -4.03
N ALA A 100 -1.76 9.62 -2.71
CA ALA A 100 -2.70 8.83 -1.93
C ALA A 100 -4.13 9.01 -2.42
N GLU A 101 -4.50 10.25 -2.73
CA GLU A 101 -5.85 10.53 -3.20
C GLU A 101 -6.10 9.94 -4.58
N GLU A 102 -5.12 10.03 -5.47
CA GLU A 102 -5.26 9.49 -6.82
C GLU A 102 -5.37 7.98 -6.79
N PHE A 103 -4.57 7.32 -5.95
CA PHE A 103 -4.65 5.87 -5.83
C PHE A 103 -6.02 5.46 -5.29
N ARG A 104 -6.49 6.15 -4.25
CA ARG A 104 -7.81 5.85 -3.70
C ARG A 104 -8.89 5.98 -4.76
N ASN A 105 -8.84 7.07 -5.52
CA ASN A 105 -9.84 7.29 -6.56
C ASN A 105 -9.79 6.21 -7.61
N PHE A 106 -8.58 5.82 -8.02
CA PHE A 106 -8.43 4.75 -9.00
C PHE A 106 -9.03 3.45 -8.49
N MET A 107 -8.72 3.07 -7.25
CA MET A 107 -9.19 1.80 -6.70
C MET A 107 -10.68 1.79 -6.47
N ASN A 108 -11.25 2.93 -6.06
CA ASN A 108 -12.68 3.00 -5.77
C ASN A 108 -13.54 3.13 -7.01
N PHE A 109 -12.90 3.33 -8.15
CA PHE A 109 -13.63 3.59 -9.39
C PHE A 109 -14.01 2.29 -10.08
N GLY A 110 -14.57 1.36 -9.32
CA GLY A 110 -15.09 0.12 -9.88
C GLY A 110 -14.24 -1.11 -9.62
N TYR A 111 -13.12 -0.97 -8.93
CA TYR A 111 -12.26 -2.12 -8.72
C TYR A 111 -12.44 -2.77 -7.35
N ILE A 112 -12.59 -1.95 -6.30
CA ILE A 112 -12.83 -2.49 -4.96
C ILE A 112 -13.83 -1.61 -4.24
N GLY A 113 -14.60 -2.21 -3.38
CA GLY A 113 -15.49 -1.64 -2.43
C GLY A 113 -15.84 -0.18 -2.59
N THR A 114 -16.55 0.10 -3.55
CA THR A 114 -17.02 1.41 -3.66
C THR A 114 -18.07 1.66 -2.65
N GLU A 115 -18.24 1.89 -2.05
CA GLU A 115 -19.28 2.08 -1.35
C GLU A 115 -19.50 2.44 -0.82
#